data_27d299b159668ad290f4140e09be3d8c
#
_entry.id   27d299b159668ad290f4140e09be3d8c
#
_cell.length_a   1.000
_cell.length_b   1.000
_cell.length_c   1.000
_cell.angle_alpha   90.00
_cell.angle_beta   90.00
_cell.angle_gamma   90.00
#
_symmetry.space_group_name_H-M   'P 1'
#
loop_
_entity.id
_entity.type
_entity.pdbx_description
1 polymer ?
#
loop_
_entity_poly.entity_id
_entity_poly.type
_entity_poly.pdbx_seq_one_letter_code
_entity_poly.pdbx_strand_id
1 'polypeptide(L)'
;TRRIAIKLNEMAIPTKKQAKWVPKTIRRILQNPIYIGKIINNKSVTKDFLSGTREAIPPEEWYIHERPELRIISDDDFELVQHKIKERQEQYKNDNPGNRFSNRHLFSNLIKCGECGKSFTAKVYQWKNRYVRYRCCVHNNNGNAHCTNSVTVDEQELLNEVKSYLL
;
A
#
# COMPACT_ATOMS: atom_id res chain seq x y z
N THR A 1 3.06 -8.11 -2.30
CA THR A 1 4.23 -7.52 -1.59
C THR A 1 4.10 -7.60 -0.07
N ARG A 2 2.88 -7.42 0.52
CA ARG A 2 2.68 -7.44 1.97
C ARG A 2 2.98 -8.81 2.59
N ARG A 3 2.43 -9.90 2.06
CA ARG A 3 2.69 -11.27 2.54
C ARG A 3 4.18 -11.61 2.50
N ILE A 4 4.89 -11.15 1.47
CA ILE A 4 6.35 -11.34 1.36
C ILE A 4 7.08 -10.61 2.49
N ALA A 5 6.73 -9.35 2.77
CA ALA A 5 7.35 -8.58 3.85
C ALA A 5 7.12 -9.23 5.22
N ILE A 6 5.90 -9.73 5.49
CA ILE A 6 5.57 -10.46 6.72
C ILE A 6 6.44 -11.71 6.84
N LYS A 7 6.46 -12.55 5.80
CA LYS A 7 7.24 -13.81 5.79
C LYS A 7 8.74 -13.57 6.00
N LEU A 8 9.32 -12.55 5.37
CA LEU A 8 10.73 -12.21 5.57
C LEU A 8 11.04 -11.77 7.00
N ASN A 9 10.11 -11.03 7.62
CA ASN A 9 10.22 -10.63 9.03
C ASN A 9 10.07 -11.82 9.99
N GLU A 10 9.15 -12.74 9.72
CA GLU A 10 8.97 -13.98 10.49
C GLU A 10 10.20 -14.89 10.40
N MET A 11 10.83 -14.95 9.23
CA MET A 11 12.08 -15.68 9.02
C MET A 11 13.31 -14.96 9.57
N ALA A 12 13.15 -13.80 10.23
CA ALA A 12 14.22 -12.97 10.77
C ALA A 12 15.32 -12.63 9.75
N ILE A 13 15.00 -12.57 8.45
CA ILE A 13 15.96 -12.18 7.41
C ILE A 13 16.24 -10.67 7.54
N PRO A 14 17.49 -10.25 7.81
CA PRO A 14 17.78 -8.87 8.05
C PRO A 14 17.74 -8.03 6.76
N THR A 15 17.30 -6.78 6.87
CA THR A 15 17.56 -5.79 5.83
C THR A 15 18.97 -5.22 5.97
N LYS A 16 19.51 -4.57 4.94
CA LYS A 16 20.82 -3.89 5.00
C LYS A 16 20.97 -2.95 6.20
N LYS A 17 19.87 -2.34 6.65
CA LYS A 17 19.84 -1.38 7.78
C LYS A 17 19.31 -1.99 9.08
N GLN A 18 19.25 -3.30 9.20
CA GLN A 18 18.69 -4.01 10.37
C GLN A 18 17.23 -3.62 10.71
N ALA A 19 16.51 -3.02 9.75
CA ALA A 19 15.13 -2.61 9.90
C ALA A 19 14.16 -3.71 9.43
N LYS A 20 12.89 -3.63 9.82
CA LYS A 20 11.86 -4.55 9.34
C LYS A 20 11.57 -4.35 7.85
N TRP A 21 11.28 -5.46 7.17
CA TRP A 21 10.78 -5.43 5.80
C TRP A 21 9.40 -4.78 5.75
N VAL A 22 9.22 -3.85 4.83
CA VAL A 22 7.93 -3.19 4.56
C VAL A 22 7.50 -3.39 3.12
N PRO A 23 6.18 -3.43 2.83
CA PRO A 23 5.67 -3.69 1.48
C PRO A 23 6.21 -2.76 0.40
N LYS A 24 6.50 -1.50 0.76
CA LYS A 24 7.08 -0.49 -0.14
C LYS A 24 8.49 -0.88 -0.59
N THR A 25 9.32 -1.39 0.31
CA THR A 25 10.69 -1.86 0.00
C THR A 25 10.63 -3.06 -0.94
N ILE A 26 9.79 -4.05 -0.63
CA ILE A 26 9.59 -5.22 -1.50
C ILE A 26 9.15 -4.79 -2.90
N ARG A 27 8.18 -3.88 -2.99
CA ARG A 27 7.73 -3.37 -4.30
C ARG A 27 8.86 -2.71 -5.10
N ARG A 28 9.69 -1.90 -4.45
CA ARG A 28 10.85 -1.25 -5.08
C ARG A 28 11.86 -2.26 -5.61
N ILE A 29 12.12 -3.33 -4.87
CA ILE A 29 13.00 -4.43 -5.29
C ILE A 29 12.42 -5.11 -6.54
N LEU A 30 11.15 -5.53 -6.49
CA LEU A 30 10.49 -6.21 -7.60
C LEU A 30 10.38 -5.37 -8.88
N GLN A 31 10.43 -4.04 -8.79
CA GLN A 31 10.34 -3.12 -9.93
C GLN A 31 11.70 -2.56 -10.38
N ASN A 32 12.80 -3.00 -9.77
CA ASN A 32 14.10 -2.45 -10.09
C ASN A 32 14.75 -3.24 -11.24
N PRO A 33 14.97 -2.61 -12.42
CA PRO A 33 15.52 -3.27 -13.58
C PRO A 33 17.01 -3.63 -13.44
N ILE A 34 17.69 -3.20 -12.38
CA ILE A 34 19.08 -3.57 -12.11
C ILE A 34 19.25 -5.10 -11.99
N TYR A 35 18.22 -5.81 -11.51
CA TYR A 35 18.26 -7.27 -11.34
C TYR A 35 18.20 -8.04 -12.66
N ILE A 36 17.84 -7.38 -13.77
CA ILE A 36 17.97 -7.89 -15.14
C ILE A 36 19.16 -7.26 -15.87
N GLY A 37 20.07 -6.62 -15.14
CA GLY A 37 21.28 -6.01 -15.71
C GLY A 37 21.05 -4.67 -16.41
N LYS A 38 19.95 -3.95 -16.13
CA LYS A 38 19.67 -2.63 -16.73
C LYS A 38 19.73 -1.53 -15.70
N ILE A 39 20.63 -0.56 -15.90
CA ILE A 39 20.71 0.67 -15.10
C ILE A 39 20.05 1.78 -15.90
N ILE A 40 19.02 2.41 -15.33
CA ILE A 40 18.28 3.49 -16.00
C ILE A 40 18.54 4.80 -15.26
N ASN A 41 19.13 5.76 -15.96
CA ASN A 41 19.42 7.11 -15.49
C ASN A 41 18.52 8.14 -16.21
N ASN A 42 18.62 9.41 -15.80
CA ASN A 42 17.88 10.53 -16.41
C ASN A 42 16.35 10.41 -16.34
N LYS A 43 15.81 9.79 -15.27
CA LYS A 43 14.35 9.65 -15.09
C LYS A 43 13.64 10.95 -14.66
N SER A 44 14.38 11.91 -14.15
CA SER A 44 13.84 13.19 -13.70
C SER A 44 14.92 14.27 -13.68
N VAL A 45 14.53 15.49 -13.97
CA VAL A 45 15.37 16.70 -13.89
C VAL A 45 14.84 17.61 -12.76
N THR A 46 15.74 18.33 -12.11
CA THR A 46 15.35 19.39 -11.18
C THR A 46 14.99 20.63 -11.99
N LYS A 47 13.70 21.00 -11.98
CA LYS A 47 13.18 22.16 -12.74
C LYS A 47 13.51 23.48 -12.04
N ASP A 48 13.40 23.47 -10.73
CA ASP A 48 13.74 24.62 -9.91
C ASP A 48 14.64 24.16 -8.77
N PHE A 49 15.82 24.77 -8.73
CA PHE A 49 16.86 24.43 -7.75
C PHE A 49 16.51 24.95 -6.35
N LEU A 50 15.79 26.08 -6.25
CA LEU A 50 15.42 26.68 -4.97
C LEU A 50 14.31 25.89 -4.26
N SER A 51 13.30 25.50 -5.01
CA SER A 51 12.18 24.68 -4.45
C SER A 51 12.46 23.19 -4.43
N GLY A 52 13.50 22.72 -5.12
CA GLY A 52 13.81 21.31 -5.28
C GLY A 52 12.78 20.54 -6.12
N THR A 53 11.92 21.25 -6.86
CA THR A 53 10.87 20.67 -7.69
C THR A 53 11.48 19.83 -8.82
N ARG A 54 11.08 18.56 -8.91
CA ARG A 54 11.54 17.61 -9.93
C ARG A 54 10.44 17.34 -10.93
N GLU A 55 10.80 17.32 -12.20
CA GLU A 55 9.93 16.94 -13.33
C GLU A 55 10.38 15.59 -13.88
N ALA A 56 9.40 14.72 -14.19
CA ALA A 56 9.70 13.42 -14.79
C ALA A 56 10.07 13.61 -16.27
N ILE A 57 11.09 12.92 -16.70
CA ILE A 57 11.53 12.89 -18.10
C ILE A 57 10.83 11.71 -18.79
N PRO A 58 10.37 11.90 -20.05
CA PRO A 58 9.78 10.82 -20.84
C PRO A 58 10.70 9.61 -20.96
N PRO A 59 10.16 8.37 -20.98
CA PRO A 59 10.97 7.15 -21.06
C PRO A 59 11.91 7.08 -22.27
N GLU A 60 11.58 7.77 -23.36
CA GLU A 60 12.35 7.83 -24.59
C GLU A 60 13.69 8.58 -24.42
N GLU A 61 13.76 9.45 -23.44
CA GLU A 61 14.94 10.24 -23.10
C GLU A 61 15.78 9.64 -21.96
N TRP A 62 15.41 8.46 -21.48
CA TRP A 62 16.16 7.80 -20.42
C TRP A 62 17.44 7.19 -20.94
N TYR A 63 18.52 7.30 -20.17
CA TYR A 63 19.79 6.62 -20.47
C TYR A 63 19.75 5.22 -19.86
N ILE A 64 19.75 4.21 -20.73
CA ILE A 64 19.75 2.80 -20.34
C ILE A 64 21.16 2.25 -20.59
N HIS A 65 21.80 1.79 -19.52
CA HIS A 65 23.10 1.12 -19.58
C HIS A 65 22.91 -0.36 -19.27
N GLU A 66 23.37 -1.21 -20.18
CA GLU A 66 23.36 -2.65 -19.95
C GLU A 66 24.60 -3.07 -19.16
N ARG A 67 24.37 -3.83 -18.10
CA ARG A 67 25.36 -4.39 -17.20
C ARG A 67 25.01 -5.86 -16.92
N PRO A 68 25.39 -6.77 -17.83
CA PRO A 68 25.07 -8.20 -17.71
C PRO A 68 25.57 -8.83 -16.41
N GLU A 69 26.67 -8.32 -15.87
CA GLU A 69 27.26 -8.76 -14.60
C GLU A 69 26.40 -8.54 -13.37
N LEU A 70 25.40 -7.65 -13.46
CA LEU A 70 24.46 -7.37 -12.37
C LEU A 70 23.18 -8.22 -12.47
N ARG A 71 23.05 -9.03 -13.51
CA ARG A 71 21.86 -9.83 -13.75
C ARG A 71 21.75 -10.97 -12.74
N ILE A 72 20.61 -11.04 -12.06
CA ILE A 72 20.27 -12.08 -11.07
C ILE A 72 19.07 -12.91 -11.51
N ILE A 73 18.13 -12.30 -12.27
CA ILE A 73 16.91 -12.94 -12.73
C ILE A 73 16.79 -12.86 -14.27
N SER A 74 15.94 -13.71 -14.85
CA SER A 74 15.62 -13.66 -16.27
C SER A 74 14.73 -12.45 -16.61
N ASP A 75 14.76 -12.04 -17.89
CA ASP A 75 13.84 -10.99 -18.37
C ASP A 75 12.38 -11.46 -18.26
N ASP A 76 12.13 -12.75 -18.61
CA ASP A 76 10.78 -13.34 -18.56
C ASP A 76 10.19 -13.31 -17.15
N ASP A 77 10.96 -13.69 -16.14
CA ASP A 77 10.51 -13.61 -14.73
C ASP A 77 10.22 -12.18 -14.29
N PHE A 78 11.06 -11.25 -14.70
CA PHE A 78 10.87 -9.85 -14.39
C PHE A 78 9.59 -9.31 -15.02
N GLU A 79 9.38 -9.57 -16.33
CA GLU A 79 8.19 -9.13 -17.06
C GLU A 79 6.92 -9.74 -16.48
N LEU A 80 6.94 -11.05 -16.15
CA LEU A 80 5.82 -11.71 -15.47
C LEU A 80 5.44 -11.01 -14.17
N VAL A 81 6.43 -10.61 -13.38
CA VAL A 81 6.21 -9.88 -12.13
C VAL A 81 5.64 -8.48 -12.39
N GLN A 82 6.15 -7.73 -13.41
CA GLN A 82 5.61 -6.43 -13.78
C GLN A 82 4.16 -6.54 -14.23
N HIS A 83 3.83 -7.52 -15.05
CA HIS A 83 2.47 -7.79 -15.52
C HIS A 83 1.51 -8.03 -14.33
N LYS A 84 1.87 -8.93 -13.41
CA LYS A 84 1.07 -9.19 -12.20
C LYS A 84 0.91 -7.97 -11.28
N ILE A 85 1.90 -7.09 -11.21
CA ILE A 85 1.80 -5.85 -10.45
C ILE A 85 0.81 -4.90 -11.13
N LYS A 86 0.85 -4.79 -12.47
CA LYS A 86 -0.03 -3.94 -13.26
C LYS A 86 -1.49 -4.40 -13.18
N GLU A 87 -1.75 -5.68 -13.40
CA GLU A 87 -3.08 -6.27 -13.26
C GLU A 87 -3.73 -5.95 -11.90
N ARG A 88 -2.98 -6.17 -10.81
CA ARG A 88 -3.49 -5.85 -9.46
C ARG A 88 -3.75 -4.38 -9.22
N GLN A 89 -3.00 -3.50 -9.89
CA GLN A 89 -3.25 -2.06 -9.80
C GLN A 89 -4.52 -1.66 -10.55
N GLU A 90 -4.74 -2.25 -11.72
CA GLU A 90 -5.93 -2.02 -12.54
C GLU A 90 -7.18 -2.56 -11.83
N GLN A 91 -7.12 -3.79 -11.31
CA GLN A 91 -8.20 -4.33 -10.49
C GLN A 91 -8.54 -3.41 -9.30
N TYR A 92 -7.50 -2.96 -8.56
CA TYR A 92 -7.71 -2.05 -7.44
C TYR A 92 -8.33 -0.71 -7.86
N LYS A 93 -7.95 -0.16 -9.02
CA LYS A 93 -8.56 1.07 -9.55
C LYS A 93 -10.02 0.86 -9.92
N ASN A 94 -10.35 -0.27 -10.55
CA ASN A 94 -11.70 -0.62 -10.95
C ASN A 94 -12.61 -0.85 -9.73
N ASP A 95 -12.11 -1.56 -8.72
CA ASP A 95 -12.84 -1.82 -7.47
C ASP A 95 -13.00 -0.56 -6.60
N ASN A 96 -12.14 0.44 -6.78
CA ASN A 96 -12.10 1.66 -5.99
C ASN A 96 -12.06 2.91 -6.89
N PRO A 97 -13.11 3.18 -7.67
CA PRO A 97 -13.17 4.39 -8.49
C PRO A 97 -13.35 5.61 -7.59
N GLY A 98 -12.28 6.35 -7.37
CA GLY A 98 -12.31 7.61 -6.62
C GLY A 98 -11.08 7.87 -5.77
N ASN A 99 -11.05 9.04 -5.14
CA ASN A 99 -9.90 9.55 -4.40
C ASN A 99 -9.53 8.70 -3.18
N ARG A 100 -8.22 8.59 -2.93
CA ARG A 100 -7.58 7.89 -1.79
C ARG A 100 -8.03 8.38 -0.42
N PHE A 101 -8.57 9.59 -0.33
CA PHE A 101 -9.03 10.28 0.87
C PHE A 101 -10.50 10.67 0.69
N SER A 102 -11.38 9.68 0.57
CA SER A 102 -12.80 9.99 0.54
C SER A 102 -13.36 9.95 1.96
N ASN A 103 -13.93 11.05 2.42
CA ASN A 103 -14.83 11.09 3.57
C ASN A 103 -16.20 10.49 3.19
N ARG A 104 -16.19 9.35 2.48
CA ARG A 104 -17.41 8.68 2.00
C ARG A 104 -18.26 8.10 3.12
N HIS A 105 -17.64 7.88 4.28
CA HIS A 105 -18.28 7.28 5.44
C HIS A 105 -18.26 8.29 6.59
N LEU A 106 -19.38 8.38 7.27
CA LEU A 106 -19.65 9.39 8.30
C LEU A 106 -18.57 9.45 9.38
N PHE A 107 -18.09 8.29 9.82
CA PHE A 107 -17.13 8.20 10.93
C PHE A 107 -15.68 7.94 10.45
N SER A 108 -15.36 8.23 9.20
CA SER A 108 -13.99 8.08 8.69
C SER A 108 -13.00 8.91 9.52
N ASN A 109 -11.93 8.28 10.00
CA ASN A 109 -10.88 8.86 10.86
C ASN A 109 -11.33 9.35 12.25
N LEU A 110 -12.61 9.32 12.59
CA LEU A 110 -13.10 9.75 13.89
C LEU A 110 -12.92 8.66 14.96
N ILE A 111 -13.19 7.41 14.61
CA ILE A 111 -13.09 6.30 15.54
C ILE A 111 -11.63 5.89 15.74
N LYS A 112 -11.20 5.81 16.99
CA LYS A 112 -9.87 5.35 17.39
C LYS A 112 -9.96 4.02 18.13
N CYS A 113 -8.96 3.17 17.94
CA CYS A 113 -8.83 1.92 18.66
C CYS A 113 -8.35 2.18 20.09
N GLY A 114 -9.08 1.69 21.09
CA GLY A 114 -8.70 1.83 22.50
C GLY A 114 -7.40 1.12 22.86
N GLU A 115 -7.03 0.07 22.13
CA GLU A 115 -5.80 -0.69 22.40
C GLU A 115 -4.56 -0.11 21.72
N CYS A 116 -4.64 0.18 20.41
CA CYS A 116 -3.46 0.59 19.64
C CYS A 116 -3.47 2.07 19.23
N GLY A 117 -4.51 2.84 19.56
CA GLY A 117 -4.66 4.26 19.26
C GLY A 117 -4.83 4.61 17.77
N LYS A 118 -4.78 3.62 16.85
CA LYS A 118 -4.91 3.85 15.42
C LYS A 118 -6.36 3.95 14.99
N SER A 119 -6.61 4.61 13.85
CA SER A 119 -7.97 4.80 13.33
C SER A 119 -8.61 3.49 12.87
N PHE A 120 -9.93 3.43 12.99
CA PHE A 120 -10.74 2.40 12.35
C PHE A 120 -10.86 2.68 10.86
N THR A 121 -10.96 1.62 10.07
CA THR A 121 -11.16 1.67 8.62
C THR A 121 -12.55 1.19 8.29
N ALA A 122 -13.28 1.95 7.48
CA ALA A 122 -14.57 1.53 6.94
C ALA A 122 -14.40 0.40 5.92
N LYS A 123 -15.23 -0.62 6.00
CA LYS A 123 -15.39 -1.67 4.99
C LYS A 123 -16.84 -1.72 4.56
N VAL A 124 -17.04 -1.66 3.25
CA VAL A 124 -18.35 -1.83 2.64
C VAL A 124 -18.55 -3.31 2.35
N TYR A 125 -19.65 -3.83 2.81
CA TYR A 125 -20.12 -5.17 2.51
C TYR A 125 -21.37 -5.06 1.65
N GLN A 126 -21.47 -5.93 0.63
CA GLN A 126 -22.61 -5.98 -0.26
C GLN A 126 -23.06 -7.43 -0.33
N TRP A 127 -24.15 -7.70 0.34
CA TRP A 127 -24.83 -8.99 0.24
C TRP A 127 -26.25 -8.72 -0.32
N LYS A 128 -27.31 -8.97 0.45
CA LYS A 128 -28.68 -8.55 0.09
C LYS A 128 -28.83 -7.03 0.18
N ASN A 129 -28.26 -6.43 1.22
CA ASN A 129 -28.20 -4.98 1.45
C ASN A 129 -26.74 -4.53 1.55
N ARG A 130 -26.47 -3.27 1.17
CA ARG A 130 -25.20 -2.63 1.37
C ARG A 130 -25.11 -2.11 2.81
N TYR A 131 -24.07 -2.52 3.56
CA TYR A 131 -23.81 -2.03 4.91
C TYR A 131 -22.32 -1.72 5.09
N VAL A 132 -22.03 -0.83 6.02
CA VAL A 132 -20.68 -0.34 6.30
C VAL A 132 -20.30 -0.72 7.72
N ARG A 133 -19.13 -1.31 7.90
CA ARG A 133 -18.59 -1.64 9.22
C ARG A 133 -17.20 -1.07 9.38
N TYR A 134 -16.91 -0.62 10.59
CA TYR A 134 -15.61 -0.10 10.99
C TYR A 134 -14.83 -1.14 11.77
N ARG A 135 -13.55 -1.28 11.46
CA ARG A 135 -12.61 -2.19 12.16
C ARG A 135 -11.28 -1.50 12.38
N CYS A 136 -10.57 -1.85 13.45
CA CYS A 136 -9.22 -1.36 13.68
C CYS A 136 -8.33 -1.63 12.47
N CYS A 137 -7.67 -0.59 11.96
CA CYS A 137 -6.81 -0.72 10.77
C CYS A 137 -5.59 -1.62 11.01
N VAL A 138 -5.04 -1.62 12.23
CA VAL A 138 -3.89 -2.48 12.59
C VAL A 138 -4.31 -3.93 12.67
N HIS A 139 -5.37 -4.23 13.42
CA HIS A 139 -5.91 -5.59 13.50
C HIS A 139 -6.28 -6.13 12.11
N ASN A 140 -7.04 -5.35 11.34
CA ASN A 140 -7.46 -5.75 9.99
C ASN A 140 -6.29 -6.01 9.03
N ASN A 141 -5.21 -5.29 9.24
CA ASN A 141 -4.07 -5.32 8.35
C ASN A 141 -2.95 -6.26 8.78
N ASN A 142 -2.70 -6.39 10.07
CA ASN A 142 -1.54 -7.07 10.63
C ASN A 142 -1.94 -8.25 11.54
N GLY A 143 -3.24 -8.41 11.84
CA GLY A 143 -3.76 -9.48 12.70
C GLY A 143 -3.54 -9.26 14.19
N ASN A 144 -3.89 -10.28 14.97
CA ASN A 144 -3.85 -10.26 16.44
C ASN A 144 -2.47 -9.95 17.03
N ALA A 145 -1.39 -10.33 16.33
CA ALA A 145 -0.03 -10.07 16.80
C ALA A 145 0.31 -8.58 17.00
N HIS A 146 -0.44 -7.68 16.37
CA HIS A 146 -0.19 -6.25 16.43
C HIS A 146 -1.31 -5.43 17.10
N CYS A 147 -2.51 -6.00 17.18
CA CYS A 147 -3.64 -5.43 17.91
C CYS A 147 -4.68 -6.52 18.11
N THR A 148 -5.05 -6.78 19.35
CA THR A 148 -6.03 -7.82 19.71
C THR A 148 -7.47 -7.39 19.49
N ASN A 149 -7.72 -6.09 19.28
CA ASN A 149 -9.05 -5.54 19.06
C ASN A 149 -9.68 -6.03 17.74
N SER A 150 -10.48 -7.09 17.83
CA SER A 150 -11.25 -7.67 16.73
C SER A 150 -12.66 -7.06 16.57
N VAL A 151 -13.02 -6.11 17.40
CA VAL A 151 -14.36 -5.47 17.41
C VAL A 151 -14.67 -4.87 16.04
N THR A 152 -15.89 -5.11 15.61
CA THR A 152 -16.46 -4.53 14.38
C THR A 152 -17.67 -3.71 14.75
N VAL A 153 -17.69 -2.44 14.37
CA VAL A 153 -18.77 -1.50 14.66
C VAL A 153 -19.58 -1.25 13.40
N ASP A 154 -20.88 -1.41 13.45
CA ASP A 154 -21.78 -1.09 12.35
C ASP A 154 -22.02 0.43 12.26
N GLU A 155 -22.05 0.99 11.04
CA GLU A 155 -22.23 2.43 10.83
C GLU A 155 -23.59 2.91 11.31
N GLN A 156 -24.65 2.13 11.10
CA GLN A 156 -26.00 2.51 11.46
C GLN A 156 -26.25 2.44 12.96
N GLU A 157 -25.70 1.42 13.62
CA GLU A 157 -25.76 1.29 15.08
C GLU A 157 -25.07 2.49 15.74
N LEU A 158 -23.84 2.81 15.29
CA LEU A 158 -23.10 3.95 15.81
C LEU A 158 -23.82 5.28 15.56
N LEU A 159 -24.44 5.44 14.40
CA LEU A 159 -25.22 6.64 14.08
C LEU A 159 -26.42 6.80 15.02
N ASN A 160 -27.12 5.71 15.34
CA ASN A 160 -28.25 5.73 16.27
C ASN A 160 -27.81 6.08 17.68
N GLU A 161 -26.68 5.53 18.14
CA GLU A 161 -26.08 5.88 19.43
C GLU A 161 -25.73 7.37 19.53
N VAL A 162 -25.00 7.89 18.52
CA VAL A 162 -24.65 9.32 18.48
C VAL A 162 -25.89 10.21 18.49
N LYS A 163 -26.95 9.84 17.76
CA LYS A 163 -28.21 10.59 17.76
C LYS A 163 -28.89 10.60 19.14
N SER A 164 -28.84 9.47 19.85
CA SER A 164 -29.45 9.41 21.22
C SER A 164 -28.73 10.26 22.26
N TYR A 165 -27.47 10.61 22.02
CA TYR A 165 -26.68 11.52 22.84
C TYR A 165 -26.94 13.01 22.53
N LEU A 166 -27.42 13.31 21.33
CA LEU A 166 -27.63 14.69 20.86
C LEU A 166 -29.06 15.17 21.02
N LEU A 167 -30.00 14.28 21.32
CA LEU A 167 -31.42 14.54 21.54
C LEU A 167 -31.77 14.42 23.03
#